data_a3f12b322bedc17a9917aa6ea84d6dd3
#
_entry.id   a3f12b322bedc17a9917aa6ea84d6dd3
#
_cell.length_a   1.000
_cell.length_b   1.000
_cell.length_c   1.000
_cell.angle_alpha   90.00
_cell.angle_beta   90.00
_cell.angle_gamma   90.00
#
_symmetry.space_group_name_H-M   'P 1'
#
loop_
_entity.id
_entity.type
_entity.pdbx_description
1 polymer ?
#
loop_
_entity_poly.entity_id
_entity_poly.type
_entity_poly.pdbx_seq_one_letter_code
_entity_poly.pdbx_strand_id
1 'polypeptide(L)'
;TRLIFPGTNGVGGQLLILGGITIILNGNSNITNGVLQGIGKPKLPMIHAAIALVADVIAMALLLVFTNLGVYTIVIAQIVYAVVMCLLNDRSIKKYMGYKNPWRSAYLSPFLASIPMGVVAGVVYYGLYALIHSNVICLGISVILAACVYFIVYLFVSKPGEEELVMMPGGRYMKKLARMMKII
;
A
#
# COMPACT_ATOMS: atom_id res chain seq x y z
N THR A 1 -10.77 -11.69 -8.55
CA THR A 1 -11.14 -12.97 -7.90
C THR A 1 -11.82 -13.93 -8.84
N ARG A 2 -12.74 -13.50 -9.70
CA ARG A 2 -13.43 -14.38 -10.68
C ARG A 2 -12.50 -15.02 -11.71
N LEU A 3 -11.31 -14.45 -11.99
CA LEU A 3 -10.31 -15.00 -12.89
C LEU A 3 -9.55 -16.19 -12.31
N ILE A 4 -9.25 -16.14 -10.99
CA ILE A 4 -8.40 -17.14 -10.33
C ILE A 4 -9.27 -18.16 -9.59
N PHE A 5 -10.43 -17.74 -9.10
CA PHE A 5 -11.39 -18.58 -8.35
C PHE A 5 -12.80 -18.41 -8.90
N PRO A 6 -13.14 -19.05 -10.03
CA PRO A 6 -14.50 -19.07 -10.55
C PRO A 6 -15.39 -19.90 -9.60
N GLY A 7 -16.30 -19.24 -8.89
CA GLY A 7 -17.25 -19.91 -7.99
C GLY A 7 -17.18 -19.52 -6.51
N THR A 8 -16.27 -18.67 -6.09
CA THR A 8 -16.26 -18.13 -4.72
C THR A 8 -17.30 -17.01 -4.56
N ASN A 9 -18.37 -17.32 -3.88
CA ASN A 9 -19.49 -16.44 -3.54
C ASN A 9 -19.04 -15.21 -2.71
N GLY A 10 -18.52 -14.16 -3.35
CA GLY A 10 -18.28 -12.85 -2.71
C GLY A 10 -17.21 -12.77 -1.61
N VAL A 11 -16.92 -13.87 -0.90
CA VAL A 11 -15.98 -13.92 0.24
C VAL A 11 -14.57 -13.52 -0.17
N GLY A 12 -14.08 -13.98 -1.33
CA GLY A 12 -12.76 -13.59 -1.84
C GLY A 12 -12.63 -12.10 -2.15
N GLY A 13 -13.69 -11.45 -2.62
CA GLY A 13 -13.71 -10.01 -2.86
C GLY A 13 -13.64 -9.20 -1.55
N GLN A 14 -14.39 -9.63 -0.54
CA GLN A 14 -14.37 -8.99 0.79
C GLN A 14 -13.01 -9.16 1.48
N LEU A 15 -12.40 -10.35 1.39
CA LEU A 15 -11.06 -10.60 1.90
C LEU A 15 -10.00 -9.74 1.20
N LEU A 16 -10.13 -9.49 -0.11
CA LEU A 16 -9.23 -8.60 -0.85
C LEU A 16 -9.37 -7.15 -0.41
N ILE A 17 -10.58 -6.67 -0.13
CA ILE A 17 -10.79 -5.30 0.37
C ILE A 17 -10.16 -5.13 1.75
N LEU A 18 -10.40 -6.07 2.66
CA LEU A 18 -9.77 -6.08 3.99
C LEU A 18 -8.25 -6.23 3.89
N GLY A 19 -7.77 -7.11 3.02
CA GLY A 19 -6.35 -7.29 2.73
C GLY A 19 -5.67 -6.04 2.18
N GLY A 20 -6.41 -5.17 1.49
CA GLY A 20 -5.90 -3.88 1.00
C GLY A 20 -5.35 -3.00 2.13
N ILE A 21 -6.01 -2.98 3.29
CA ILE A 21 -5.54 -2.26 4.49
C ILE A 21 -4.19 -2.85 4.96
N THR A 22 -4.08 -4.16 4.97
CA THR A 22 -2.86 -4.87 5.37
C THR A 22 -1.69 -4.54 4.45
N ILE A 23 -1.92 -4.42 3.15
CA ILE A 23 -0.88 -4.05 2.17
C ILE A 23 -0.32 -2.66 2.46
N ILE A 24 -1.18 -1.68 2.75
CA ILE A 24 -0.76 -0.31 3.09
C ILE A 24 0.09 -0.29 4.36
N LEU A 25 -0.37 -0.96 5.40
CA LEU A 25 0.33 -1.03 6.69
C LEU A 25 1.66 -1.77 6.58
N ASN A 26 1.71 -2.91 5.88
CA ASN A 26 2.94 -3.64 5.64
C ASN A 26 3.93 -2.86 4.76
N GLY A 27 3.45 -2.14 3.75
CA GLY A 27 4.28 -1.25 2.95
C GLY A 27 4.98 -0.20 3.83
N ASN A 28 4.23 0.48 4.70
CA ASN A 28 4.79 1.43 5.66
C ASN A 28 5.78 0.78 6.64
N SER A 29 5.45 -0.40 7.15
CA SER A 29 6.32 -1.18 8.03
C SER A 29 7.65 -1.52 7.36
N ASN A 30 7.64 -1.95 6.09
CA ASN A 30 8.85 -2.27 5.34
C ASN A 30 9.76 -1.05 5.12
N ILE A 31 9.17 0.10 4.79
CA ILE A 31 9.92 1.36 4.64
C ILE A 31 10.57 1.74 5.97
N THR A 32 9.80 1.74 7.06
CA THR A 32 10.32 2.09 8.39
C THR A 32 11.35 1.11 8.92
N ASN A 33 11.25 -0.18 8.58
CA ASN A 33 12.30 -1.17 8.84
C ASN A 33 13.59 -0.83 8.11
N GLY A 34 13.51 -0.47 6.83
CA GLY A 34 14.66 -0.03 6.04
C GLY A 34 15.33 1.20 6.64
N VAL A 35 14.57 2.18 7.09
CA VAL A 35 15.09 3.38 7.78
C VAL A 35 15.82 3.00 9.06
N LEU A 36 15.24 2.15 9.92
CA LEU A 36 15.87 1.71 11.17
C LEU A 36 17.17 0.91 10.92
N GLN A 37 17.21 0.12 9.86
CA GLN A 37 18.43 -0.57 9.43
C GLN A 37 19.49 0.41 8.92
N GLY A 38 19.08 1.41 8.11
CA GLY A 38 19.97 2.43 7.55
C GLY A 38 20.65 3.30 8.61
N ILE A 39 20.01 3.56 9.75
CA ILE A 39 20.61 4.28 10.89
C ILE A 39 21.45 3.38 11.81
N GLY A 40 21.79 2.17 11.37
CA GLY A 40 22.64 1.24 12.12
C GLY A 40 21.95 0.57 13.31
N LYS A 41 20.63 0.47 13.32
CA LYS A 41 19.84 -0.18 14.38
C LYS A 41 19.06 -1.41 13.88
N PRO A 42 19.70 -2.38 13.19
CA PRO A 42 18.99 -3.52 12.59
C PRO A 42 18.31 -4.45 13.61
N LYS A 43 18.73 -4.41 14.87
CA LYS A 43 18.13 -5.20 15.95
C LYS A 43 16.70 -4.72 16.31
N LEU A 44 16.39 -3.43 16.12
CA LEU A 44 15.08 -2.88 16.49
C LEU A 44 13.92 -3.45 15.66
N PRO A 45 13.98 -3.48 14.32
CA PRO A 45 12.92 -4.11 13.52
C PRO A 45 12.69 -5.58 13.89
N MET A 46 13.75 -6.31 14.22
CA MET A 46 13.63 -7.72 14.61
C MET A 46 12.90 -7.89 15.94
N ILE A 47 13.18 -7.04 16.93
CA ILE A 47 12.47 -7.04 18.23
C ILE A 47 11.02 -6.62 18.04
N HIS A 48 10.77 -5.59 17.23
CA HIS A 48 9.41 -5.12 16.94
C HIS A 48 8.59 -6.19 16.22
N ALA A 49 9.21 -6.92 15.28
CA ALA A 49 8.56 -8.04 14.60
C ALA A 49 8.22 -9.18 15.55
N ALA A 50 9.10 -9.50 16.50
CA ALA A 50 8.81 -10.52 17.52
C ALA A 50 7.63 -10.11 18.43
N ILE A 51 7.58 -8.86 18.86
CA ILE A 51 6.47 -8.32 19.66
C ILE A 51 5.18 -8.32 18.86
N ALA A 52 5.22 -7.88 17.60
CA ALA A 52 4.07 -7.87 16.71
C ALA A 52 3.54 -9.28 16.43
N LEU A 53 4.43 -10.26 16.26
CA LEU A 53 4.06 -11.67 16.08
C LEU A 53 3.35 -12.23 17.31
N VAL A 54 3.82 -11.93 18.50
CA VAL A 54 3.13 -12.35 19.74
C VAL A 54 1.74 -11.73 19.82
N ALA A 55 1.59 -10.45 19.49
CA ALA A 55 0.28 -9.79 19.45
C ALA A 55 -0.65 -10.40 18.41
N ASP A 56 -0.12 -10.75 17.23
CA ASP A 56 -0.85 -11.44 16.15
C ASP A 56 -1.40 -12.80 16.62
N VAL A 57 -0.55 -13.63 17.21
CA VAL A 57 -0.93 -14.96 17.73
C VAL A 57 -1.99 -14.85 18.83
N ILE A 58 -1.83 -13.89 19.75
CA ILE A 58 -2.84 -13.66 20.80
C ILE A 58 -4.16 -13.20 20.18
N ALA A 59 -4.13 -12.24 19.24
CA ALA A 59 -5.33 -11.76 18.56
C ALA A 59 -6.03 -12.89 17.79
N MET A 60 -5.25 -13.72 17.08
CA MET A 60 -5.77 -14.87 16.33
C MET A 60 -6.42 -15.90 17.28
N ALA A 61 -5.77 -16.24 18.39
CA ALA A 61 -6.32 -17.19 19.37
C ALA A 61 -7.63 -16.66 19.99
N LEU A 62 -7.66 -15.39 20.40
CA LEU A 62 -8.86 -14.77 20.95
C LEU A 62 -10.01 -14.74 19.92
N LEU A 63 -9.73 -14.37 18.68
CA LEU A 63 -10.75 -14.32 17.64
C LEU A 63 -11.28 -15.72 17.29
N LEU A 64 -10.43 -16.75 17.27
CA LEU A 64 -10.86 -18.14 17.01
C LEU A 64 -11.73 -18.69 18.13
N VAL A 65 -11.44 -18.33 19.39
CA VAL A 65 -12.20 -18.84 20.55
C VAL A 65 -13.52 -18.10 20.73
N PHE A 66 -13.52 -16.78 20.58
CA PHE A 66 -14.68 -15.93 20.89
C PHE A 66 -15.55 -15.59 19.70
N THR A 67 -15.10 -15.85 18.45
CA THR A 67 -15.84 -15.49 17.25
C THR A 67 -15.88 -16.61 16.22
N ASN A 68 -16.97 -16.70 15.46
CA ASN A 68 -17.11 -17.66 14.35
C ASN A 68 -16.78 -17.02 12.99
N LEU A 69 -15.76 -16.15 12.95
CA LEU A 69 -15.38 -15.39 11.75
C LEU A 69 -14.66 -16.22 10.66
N GLY A 70 -14.26 -17.46 10.98
CA GLY A 70 -13.60 -18.34 10.01
C GLY A 70 -12.35 -17.71 9.40
N VAL A 71 -12.29 -17.63 8.07
CA VAL A 71 -11.14 -17.11 7.32
C VAL A 71 -10.85 -15.63 7.59
N TYR A 72 -11.85 -14.85 7.97
CA TYR A 72 -11.65 -13.42 8.31
C TYR A 72 -10.75 -13.21 9.52
N THR A 73 -10.70 -14.18 10.44
CA THR A 73 -9.82 -14.13 11.61
C THR A 73 -8.37 -13.92 11.23
N ILE A 74 -7.89 -14.59 10.18
CA ILE A 74 -6.51 -14.49 9.70
C ILE A 74 -6.20 -13.07 9.23
N VAL A 75 -7.12 -12.48 8.46
CA VAL A 75 -6.91 -11.12 7.93
C VAL A 75 -6.92 -10.08 9.05
N ILE A 76 -7.81 -10.23 10.05
CA ILE A 76 -7.88 -9.32 11.19
C ILE A 76 -6.62 -9.43 12.06
N ALA A 77 -6.15 -10.65 12.34
CA ALA A 77 -4.90 -10.87 13.07
C ALA A 77 -3.71 -10.21 12.34
N GLN A 78 -3.61 -10.41 11.02
CA GLN A 78 -2.59 -9.77 10.19
C GLN A 78 -2.64 -8.22 10.25
N ILE A 79 -3.84 -7.63 10.35
CA ILE A 79 -3.98 -6.18 10.57
C ILE A 79 -3.40 -5.78 11.93
N VAL A 80 -3.67 -6.56 12.98
CA VAL A 80 -3.11 -6.32 14.32
C VAL A 80 -1.59 -6.35 14.28
N TYR A 81 -0.99 -7.37 13.65
CA TYR A 81 0.45 -7.45 13.42
C TYR A 81 1.00 -6.17 12.78
N ALA A 82 0.40 -5.78 11.66
CA ALA A 82 0.88 -4.63 10.87
C ALA A 82 0.75 -3.30 11.64
N VAL A 83 -0.33 -3.12 12.40
CA VAL A 83 -0.54 -1.93 13.26
C VAL A 83 0.50 -1.87 14.36
N VAL A 84 0.71 -2.98 15.10
CA VAL A 84 1.71 -3.03 16.19
C VAL A 84 3.10 -2.73 15.65
N MET A 85 3.45 -3.34 14.52
CA MET A 85 4.74 -3.11 13.86
C MET A 85 4.94 -1.64 13.47
N CYS A 86 3.96 -1.02 12.83
CA CYS A 86 4.00 0.39 12.47
C CYS A 86 4.16 1.30 13.68
N LEU A 87 3.42 1.05 14.76
CA LEU A 87 3.48 1.86 15.98
C LEU A 87 4.85 1.78 16.68
N LEU A 88 5.43 0.58 16.76
CA LEU A 88 6.74 0.38 17.37
C LEU A 88 7.86 1.02 16.53
N ASN A 89 7.80 0.85 15.21
CA ASN A 89 8.76 1.46 14.31
C ASN A 89 8.69 2.99 14.36
N ASP A 90 7.49 3.57 14.30
CA ASP A 90 7.29 5.03 14.34
C ASP A 90 7.84 5.62 15.66
N ARG A 91 7.57 4.97 16.81
CA ARG A 91 8.15 5.36 18.09
C ARG A 91 9.68 5.34 18.08
N SER A 92 10.25 4.30 17.50
CA SER A 92 11.71 4.16 17.43
C SER A 92 12.33 5.19 16.49
N ILE A 93 11.74 5.46 15.34
CA ILE A 93 12.21 6.50 14.41
C ILE A 93 12.16 7.88 15.09
N LYS A 94 11.06 8.22 15.76
CA LYS A 94 10.94 9.48 16.53
C LYS A 94 12.01 9.60 17.60
N LYS A 95 12.30 8.50 18.31
CA LYS A 95 13.29 8.48 19.38
C LYS A 95 14.73 8.67 18.87
N TYR A 96 15.11 8.03 17.76
CA TYR A 96 16.50 8.00 17.29
C TYR A 96 16.82 9.08 16.26
N MET A 97 15.86 9.52 15.49
CA MET A 97 16.06 10.53 14.44
C MET A 97 15.47 11.91 14.79
N GLY A 98 14.64 12.01 15.82
CA GLY A 98 13.89 13.24 16.11
C GLY A 98 12.91 13.63 15.00
N TYR A 99 12.72 12.75 14.00
CA TYR A 99 11.96 13.00 12.79
C TYR A 99 10.46 12.98 13.08
N LYS A 100 9.80 14.10 12.80
CA LYS A 100 8.34 14.14 12.77
C LYS A 100 7.89 13.69 11.38
N ASN A 101 7.29 12.52 11.30
CA ASN A 101 6.77 11.99 10.04
C ASN A 101 5.76 13.00 9.45
N PRO A 102 6.01 13.54 8.24
CA PRO A 102 5.06 14.46 7.60
C PRO A 102 3.86 13.65 7.09
N TRP A 103 2.90 13.42 7.95
CA TRP A 103 1.66 12.67 7.68
C TRP A 103 1.00 13.10 6.37
N ARG A 104 1.05 14.39 6.09
CA ARG A 104 0.42 14.99 4.93
C ARG A 104 1.11 14.59 3.62
N SER A 105 2.44 14.62 3.61
CA SER A 105 3.22 14.26 2.41
C SER A 105 3.33 12.75 2.23
N ALA A 106 3.50 11.99 3.33
CA ALA A 106 3.73 10.55 3.26
C ALA A 106 2.45 9.72 3.01
N TYR A 107 1.29 10.17 3.49
CA TYR A 107 0.06 9.37 3.41
C TYR A 107 -1.05 10.05 2.61
N LEU A 108 -1.25 11.36 2.76
CA LEU A 108 -2.36 12.05 2.13
C LEU A 108 -2.16 12.17 0.62
N SER A 109 -0.94 12.47 0.16
CA SER A 109 -0.65 12.62 -1.27
C SER A 109 -0.85 11.32 -2.05
N PRO A 110 -0.30 10.15 -1.63
CA PRO A 110 -0.57 8.88 -2.30
C PRO A 110 -2.04 8.46 -2.24
N PHE A 111 -2.71 8.74 -1.11
CA PHE A 111 -4.13 8.42 -0.96
C PHE A 111 -4.99 9.22 -1.93
N LEU A 112 -4.78 10.53 -2.04
CA LEU A 112 -5.50 11.37 -3.00
C LEU A 112 -5.21 10.97 -4.46
N ALA A 113 -3.99 10.51 -4.76
CA ALA A 113 -3.65 10.03 -6.09
C ALA A 113 -4.27 8.66 -6.41
N SER A 114 -4.60 7.84 -5.41
CA SER A 114 -5.22 6.54 -5.61
C SER A 114 -6.70 6.61 -6.00
N ILE A 115 -7.41 7.69 -5.63
CA ILE A 115 -8.83 7.86 -5.95
C ILE A 115 -9.07 7.95 -7.48
N PRO A 116 -8.44 8.89 -8.21
CA PRO A 116 -8.58 8.93 -9.67
C PRO A 116 -8.07 7.68 -10.36
N MET A 117 -7.00 7.06 -9.84
CA MET A 117 -6.51 5.78 -10.33
C MET A 117 -7.60 4.71 -10.29
N GLY A 118 -8.31 4.56 -9.16
CA GLY A 118 -9.39 3.59 -9.00
C GLY A 118 -10.56 3.84 -9.95
N VAL A 119 -10.95 5.10 -10.12
CA VAL A 119 -12.01 5.49 -11.05
C VAL A 119 -11.62 5.16 -12.49
N VAL A 120 -10.42 5.54 -12.93
CA VAL A 120 -9.92 5.26 -14.29
C VAL A 120 -9.81 3.75 -14.52
N ALA A 121 -9.29 2.99 -13.56
CA ALA A 121 -9.22 1.53 -13.66
C ALA A 121 -10.60 0.91 -13.91
N GLY A 122 -11.62 1.35 -13.16
CA GLY A 122 -13.00 0.88 -13.31
C GLY A 122 -13.59 1.25 -14.67
N VAL A 123 -13.52 2.52 -15.04
CA VAL A 123 -14.10 3.01 -16.31
C VAL A 123 -13.45 2.34 -17.53
N VAL A 124 -12.11 2.26 -17.52
CA VAL A 124 -11.38 1.62 -18.63
C VAL A 124 -11.68 0.12 -18.69
N TYR A 125 -11.73 -0.57 -17.55
CA TYR A 125 -12.04 -1.99 -17.52
C TYR A 125 -13.44 -2.28 -18.07
N TYR A 126 -14.48 -1.58 -17.58
CA TYR A 126 -15.84 -1.80 -18.04
C TYR A 126 -16.03 -1.39 -19.51
N GLY A 127 -15.41 -0.29 -19.95
CA GLY A 127 -15.44 0.15 -21.34
C GLY A 127 -14.78 -0.85 -22.31
N LEU A 128 -13.61 -1.34 -21.96
CA LEU A 128 -12.89 -2.34 -22.77
C LEU A 128 -13.60 -3.71 -22.73
N TYR A 129 -14.16 -4.09 -21.59
CA TYR A 129 -14.89 -5.34 -21.47
C TYR A 129 -16.13 -5.40 -22.37
N ALA A 130 -16.82 -4.27 -22.55
CA ALA A 130 -17.93 -4.16 -23.47
C ALA A 130 -17.55 -4.37 -24.94
N LEU A 131 -16.27 -4.09 -25.29
CA LEU A 131 -15.76 -4.20 -26.66
C LEU A 131 -15.07 -5.54 -26.95
N ILE A 132 -14.21 -5.98 -26.04
CA ILE A 132 -13.24 -7.09 -26.29
C ILE A 132 -13.71 -8.41 -25.69
N HIS A 133 -14.58 -8.40 -24.67
CA HIS A 133 -15.08 -9.57 -23.92
C HIS A 133 -14.00 -10.49 -23.33
N SER A 134 -12.70 -10.06 -23.32
CA SER A 134 -11.58 -10.80 -22.77
C SER A 134 -11.14 -10.19 -21.43
N ASN A 135 -11.38 -10.89 -20.33
CA ASN A 135 -11.07 -10.45 -18.99
C ASN A 135 -9.59 -10.12 -18.75
N VAL A 136 -8.70 -10.95 -19.30
CA VAL A 136 -7.25 -10.83 -19.07
C VAL A 136 -6.68 -9.59 -19.75
N ILE A 137 -7.07 -9.37 -21.00
CA ILE A 137 -6.60 -8.23 -21.82
C ILE A 137 -7.14 -6.92 -21.23
N CYS A 138 -8.45 -6.87 -20.93
CA CYS A 138 -9.08 -5.68 -20.35
C CYS A 138 -8.48 -5.33 -19.00
N LEU A 139 -8.21 -6.32 -18.13
CA LEU A 139 -7.56 -6.11 -16.85
C LEU A 139 -6.12 -5.58 -17.01
N GLY A 140 -5.33 -6.19 -17.90
CA GLY A 140 -3.96 -5.77 -18.15
C GLY A 140 -3.85 -4.32 -18.62
N ILE A 141 -4.65 -3.94 -19.62
CA ILE A 141 -4.67 -2.57 -20.14
C ILE A 141 -5.15 -1.58 -19.08
N SER A 142 -6.24 -1.90 -18.35
CA SER A 142 -6.77 -1.02 -17.32
C SER A 142 -5.79 -0.77 -16.18
N VAL A 143 -5.01 -1.77 -15.76
CA VAL A 143 -3.98 -1.63 -14.73
C VAL A 143 -2.84 -0.73 -15.20
N ILE A 144 -2.37 -0.91 -16.44
CA ILE A 144 -1.28 -0.07 -16.99
C ILE A 144 -1.71 1.40 -17.08
N LEU A 145 -2.91 1.65 -17.62
CA LEU A 145 -3.44 3.03 -17.72
C LEU A 145 -3.68 3.65 -16.35
N ALA A 146 -4.23 2.88 -15.41
CA ALA A 146 -4.43 3.35 -14.04
C ALA A 146 -3.11 3.70 -13.35
N ALA A 147 -2.06 2.90 -13.55
CA ALA A 147 -0.73 3.19 -13.02
C ALA A 147 -0.15 4.49 -13.62
N CYS A 148 -0.30 4.73 -14.91
CA CYS A 148 0.10 5.99 -15.54
C CYS A 148 -0.63 7.19 -14.93
N VAL A 149 -1.95 7.09 -14.76
CA VAL A 149 -2.75 8.15 -14.13
C VAL A 149 -2.32 8.39 -12.68
N TYR A 150 -2.06 7.32 -11.91
CA TYR A 150 -1.55 7.45 -10.55
C TYR A 150 -0.27 8.27 -10.49
N PHE A 151 0.73 7.95 -11.33
CA PHE A 151 1.99 8.69 -11.36
C PHE A 151 1.81 10.16 -11.76
N ILE A 152 0.96 10.44 -12.74
CA ILE A 152 0.66 11.80 -13.16
C ILE A 152 0.04 12.60 -12.01
N VAL A 153 -1.03 12.06 -11.41
CA VAL A 153 -1.73 12.74 -10.30
C VAL A 153 -0.83 12.89 -9.08
N TYR A 154 -0.02 11.86 -8.77
CA TYR A 154 0.93 11.92 -7.67
C TYR A 154 1.95 13.06 -7.85
N LEU A 155 2.48 13.26 -9.05
CA LEU A 155 3.38 14.38 -9.35
C LEU A 155 2.70 15.74 -9.14
N PHE A 156 1.43 15.88 -9.52
CA PHE A 156 0.68 17.11 -9.31
C PHE A 156 0.38 17.40 -7.83
N VAL A 157 0.04 16.37 -7.06
CA VAL A 157 -0.37 16.52 -5.66
C VAL A 157 0.85 16.66 -4.74
N SER A 158 1.87 15.84 -4.95
CA SER A 158 3.06 15.80 -4.10
C SER A 158 4.02 16.95 -4.37
N LYS A 159 4.05 17.48 -5.61
CA LYS A 159 5.03 18.50 -6.07
C LYS A 159 6.44 18.21 -5.55
N PRO A 160 6.99 17.02 -5.83
CA PRO A 160 8.29 16.60 -5.32
C PRO A 160 9.39 17.53 -5.87
N GLY A 161 10.38 17.83 -5.03
CA GLY A 161 11.56 18.61 -5.46
C GLY A 161 12.36 17.86 -6.53
N GLU A 162 13.19 18.62 -7.30
CA GLU A 162 14.03 18.01 -8.35
C GLU A 162 14.94 16.89 -7.83
N GLU A 163 15.43 17.02 -6.59
CA GLU A 163 16.31 16.03 -5.94
C GLU A 163 15.56 14.75 -5.60
N GLU A 164 14.31 14.86 -5.11
CA GLU A 164 13.47 13.71 -4.79
C GLU A 164 13.10 12.91 -6.04
N LEU A 165 12.82 13.59 -7.17
CA LEU A 165 12.52 12.95 -8.44
C LEU A 165 13.70 12.12 -8.98
N VAL A 166 14.93 12.59 -8.80
CA VAL A 166 16.14 11.88 -9.28
C VAL A 166 16.38 10.59 -8.47
N MET A 167 15.99 10.56 -7.19
CA MET A 167 16.15 9.39 -6.32
C MET A 167 15.12 8.29 -6.60
N MET A 168 14.03 8.59 -7.33
CA MET A 168 13.02 7.59 -7.67
C MET A 168 13.47 6.68 -8.82
N PRO A 169 13.05 5.40 -8.83
CA PRO A 169 13.31 4.51 -9.96
C PRO A 169 12.69 5.11 -11.24
N GLY A 170 13.53 5.35 -12.25
CA GLY A 170 13.10 6.06 -13.47
C GLY A 170 13.07 7.59 -13.38
N GLY A 171 13.67 8.18 -12.34
CA GLY A 171 13.64 9.61 -12.03
C GLY A 171 14.04 10.54 -13.19
N ARG A 172 14.94 10.09 -14.09
CA ARG A 172 15.28 10.85 -15.31
C ARG A 172 14.08 11.08 -16.24
N TYR A 173 13.24 10.06 -16.41
CA TYR A 173 12.01 10.16 -17.23
C TYR A 173 10.95 10.99 -16.51
N MET A 174 10.81 10.81 -15.19
CA MET A 174 9.87 11.57 -14.36
C MET A 174 10.23 13.05 -14.31
N LYS A 175 11.51 13.41 -14.21
CA LYS A 175 11.99 14.80 -14.30
C LYS A 175 11.65 15.44 -15.65
N LYS A 176 11.81 14.70 -16.75
CA LYS A 176 11.45 15.16 -18.09
C LYS A 176 9.94 15.40 -18.22
N LEU A 177 9.14 14.49 -17.71
CA LEU A 177 7.67 14.61 -17.65
C LEU A 177 7.22 15.81 -16.80
N ALA A 178 7.77 15.96 -15.60
CA ALA A 178 7.45 17.07 -14.69
C ALA A 178 7.78 18.44 -15.30
N ARG A 179 8.90 18.56 -16.04
CA ARG A 179 9.24 19.77 -16.80
C ARG A 179 8.30 20.03 -17.97
N MET A 180 7.90 18.98 -18.72
CA MET A 180 6.92 19.13 -19.80
C MET A 180 5.55 19.60 -19.29
N MET A 181 5.17 19.18 -18.08
CA MET A 181 3.89 19.54 -17.43
C MET A 181 3.96 20.86 -16.64
N LYS A 182 5.10 21.59 -16.69
CA LYS A 182 5.33 22.85 -15.94
C LYS A 182 5.04 22.74 -14.43
N ILE A 183 5.34 21.61 -13.84
CA ILE A 183 5.14 21.38 -12.39
C ILE A 183 6.39 21.84 -11.62
N ILE A 184 7.54 21.81 -12.30
CA ILE A 184 8.86 22.26 -11.81
C ILE A 184 9.46 23.18 -12.86
#